data_e54ad3afb1ceaf37ace4dcf26413ae65
#
_entry.id   e54ad3afb1ceaf37ace4dcf26413ae65
#
_cell.length_a   1.000
_cell.length_b   1.000
_cell.length_c   1.000
_cell.angle_alpha   90.00
_cell.angle_beta   90.00
_cell.angle_gamma   90.00
#
_symmetry.space_group_name_H-M   'P 1'
#
loop_
_entity.id
_entity.type
_entity.pdbx_description
1 polymer ?
#
loop_
_entity_poly.entity_id
_entity_poly.type
_entity_poly.pdbx_seq_one_letter_code
_entity_poly.pdbx_strand_id
1 'polypeptide(L)'
;AGTREALIREHVPELLAWVGLSGHLDALPATLSGGQQQRIAIARAVIGRPNLLLADEPTGNVDDRIAIRLLYLFEELNKMGTTVLIATHNESLVKRFDHPRLHLEGARLSRVQMPSAAAPARPGNAAARPA
;
A
#
# COMPACT_ATOMS: atom_id res chain seq x y z
N ALA A 1 22.92 -16.50 6.34
CA ALA A 1 21.68 -16.82 7.07
C ALA A 1 21.38 -15.80 8.18
N GLY A 2 22.37 -15.38 9.01
CA GLY A 2 22.15 -14.48 10.14
C GLY A 2 21.71 -13.06 9.79
N THR A 3 22.13 -12.52 8.64
CA THR A 3 21.81 -11.16 8.21
C THR A 3 20.33 -10.98 7.85
N ARG A 4 19.73 -12.00 7.22
CA ARG A 4 18.31 -11.95 6.83
C ARG A 4 17.39 -12.05 8.05
N GLU A 5 17.73 -12.90 9.00
CA GLU A 5 16.97 -13.07 10.23
C GLU A 5 17.06 -11.83 11.14
N ALA A 6 18.21 -11.18 11.19
CA ALA A 6 18.39 -9.92 11.93
C ALA A 6 17.53 -8.79 11.29
N LEU A 7 17.53 -8.66 9.97
CA LEU A 7 16.69 -7.68 9.26
C LEU A 7 15.19 -7.92 9.50
N ILE A 8 14.75 -9.18 9.51
CA ILE A 8 13.36 -9.54 9.81
C ILE A 8 12.99 -9.11 11.23
N ARG A 9 13.83 -9.40 12.22
CA ARG A 9 13.57 -9.02 13.62
C ARG A 9 13.50 -7.50 13.82
N GLU A 10 14.30 -6.74 13.09
CA GLU A 10 14.30 -5.28 13.17
C GLU A 10 13.03 -4.68 12.56
N HIS A 11 12.55 -5.21 11.44
CA HIS A 11 11.41 -4.65 10.71
C HIS A 11 10.03 -5.17 11.12
N VAL A 12 9.97 -6.30 11.84
CA VAL A 12 8.68 -6.86 12.28
C VAL A 12 7.88 -5.90 13.17
N PRO A 13 8.46 -5.24 14.19
CA PRO A 13 7.70 -4.30 15.02
C PRO A 13 7.14 -3.13 14.21
N GLU A 14 7.89 -2.60 13.25
CA GLU A 14 7.45 -1.51 12.38
C GLU A 14 6.29 -1.95 11.48
N LEU A 15 6.39 -3.13 10.86
CA LEU A 15 5.32 -3.68 10.04
C LEU A 15 4.04 -3.93 10.85
N LEU A 16 4.16 -4.46 12.07
CA LEU A 16 3.01 -4.63 12.95
C LEU A 16 2.37 -3.30 13.32
N ALA A 17 3.15 -2.23 13.49
CA ALA A 17 2.62 -0.89 13.70
C ALA A 17 1.85 -0.39 12.45
N TRP A 18 2.38 -0.60 11.25
CA TRP A 18 1.69 -0.24 10.01
C TRP A 18 0.34 -0.94 9.85
N VAL A 19 0.28 -2.22 10.18
CA VAL A 19 -0.98 -2.98 10.10
C VAL A 19 -1.85 -2.85 11.36
N GLY A 20 -1.47 -2.01 12.32
CA GLY A 20 -2.23 -1.75 13.54
C GLY A 20 -2.25 -2.90 14.55
N LEU A 21 -1.14 -3.64 14.66
CA LEU A 21 -0.99 -4.81 15.51
C LEU A 21 0.24 -4.75 16.43
N SER A 22 0.67 -3.56 16.83
CA SER A 22 1.88 -3.36 17.67
C SER A 22 1.93 -4.19 18.95
N GLY A 23 0.79 -4.50 19.56
CA GLY A 23 0.69 -5.31 20.79
C GLY A 23 0.62 -6.82 20.56
N HIS A 24 0.76 -7.31 19.32
CA HIS A 24 0.49 -8.70 18.96
C HIS A 24 1.72 -9.48 18.48
N LEU A 25 2.92 -9.03 18.83
CA LEU A 25 4.18 -9.64 18.39
C LEU A 25 4.25 -11.13 18.73
N ASP A 26 3.81 -11.50 19.93
CA ASP A 26 3.83 -12.88 20.44
C ASP A 26 2.47 -13.58 20.36
N ALA A 27 1.49 -13.00 19.68
CA ALA A 27 0.16 -13.59 19.57
C ALA A 27 0.17 -14.84 18.69
N LEU A 28 -0.55 -15.87 19.14
CA LEU A 28 -0.77 -17.06 18.31
C LEU A 28 -1.82 -16.78 17.25
N PRO A 29 -1.66 -17.27 16.00
CA PRO A 29 -2.61 -17.04 14.92
C PRO A 29 -4.05 -17.40 15.25
N ALA A 30 -4.26 -18.51 16.01
CA ALA A 30 -5.58 -18.96 16.42
C ALA A 30 -6.32 -18.01 17.39
N THR A 31 -5.61 -17.11 18.06
CA THR A 31 -6.17 -16.12 19.00
C THR A 31 -6.55 -14.80 18.32
N LEU A 32 -6.24 -14.64 17.04
CA LEU A 32 -6.49 -13.43 16.28
C LEU A 32 -7.87 -13.45 15.62
N SER A 33 -8.54 -12.28 15.57
CA SER A 33 -9.76 -12.12 14.78
C SER A 33 -9.46 -12.25 13.27
N GLY A 34 -10.50 -12.47 12.46
CA GLY A 34 -10.36 -12.58 11.00
C GLY A 34 -9.67 -11.34 10.39
N GLY A 35 -10.04 -10.14 10.80
CA GLY A 35 -9.39 -8.90 10.36
C GLY A 35 -7.95 -8.77 10.82
N GLN A 36 -7.61 -9.25 12.03
CA GLN A 36 -6.23 -9.31 12.50
C GLN A 36 -5.40 -10.33 11.71
N GLN A 37 -5.96 -11.51 11.42
CA GLN A 37 -5.31 -12.52 10.57
C GLN A 37 -5.02 -12.00 9.17
N GLN A 38 -5.97 -11.28 8.57
CA GLN A 38 -5.78 -10.63 7.26
C GLN A 38 -4.62 -9.64 7.29
N ARG A 39 -4.53 -8.81 8.32
CA ARG A 39 -3.44 -7.83 8.49
C ARG A 39 -2.08 -8.49 8.73
N ILE A 40 -2.03 -9.61 9.44
CA ILE A 40 -0.81 -10.41 9.58
C ILE A 40 -0.40 -11.01 8.23
N ALA A 41 -1.36 -11.48 7.42
CA ALA A 41 -1.07 -11.99 6.08
C ALA A 41 -0.45 -10.90 5.18
N ILE A 42 -0.93 -9.65 5.27
CA ILE A 42 -0.35 -8.51 4.58
C ILE A 42 1.09 -8.26 5.07
N ALA A 43 1.30 -8.16 6.38
CA ALA A 43 2.63 -7.97 6.95
C ALA A 43 3.62 -9.07 6.49
N ARG A 44 3.17 -10.32 6.49
CA ARG A 44 3.98 -11.46 6.00
C ARG A 44 4.32 -11.35 4.51
N ALA A 45 3.38 -10.89 3.69
CA ALA A 45 3.62 -10.72 2.25
C ALA A 45 4.66 -9.63 1.96
N VAL A 46 4.67 -8.55 2.74
CA VAL A 46 5.53 -7.39 2.48
C VAL A 46 6.91 -7.46 3.13
N ILE A 47 7.08 -8.27 4.18
CA ILE A 47 8.35 -8.36 4.93
C ILE A 47 9.52 -8.83 4.03
N GLY A 48 9.22 -9.65 3.03
CA GLY A 48 10.19 -10.16 2.06
C GLY A 48 10.58 -9.16 0.97
N ARG A 49 10.03 -7.95 0.97
CA ARG A 49 10.20 -6.92 -0.07
C ARG A 49 9.98 -7.50 -1.48
N PRO A 50 8.74 -7.92 -1.81
CA PRO A 50 8.46 -8.54 -3.09
C PRO A 50 8.60 -7.53 -4.24
N ASN A 51 8.91 -8.02 -5.44
CA ASN A 51 8.86 -7.20 -6.65
C ASN A 51 7.42 -6.90 -7.09
N LEU A 52 6.50 -7.81 -6.79
CA LEU A 52 5.07 -7.70 -7.10
C LEU A 52 4.24 -8.09 -5.88
N LEU A 53 3.33 -7.22 -5.49
CA LEU A 53 2.32 -7.46 -4.45
C LEU A 53 0.93 -7.45 -5.09
N LEU A 54 0.19 -8.54 -4.90
CA LEU A 54 -1.21 -8.64 -5.29
C LEU A 54 -2.07 -8.65 -4.03
N ALA A 55 -3.02 -7.73 -3.95
CA ALA A 55 -3.93 -7.62 -2.82
C ALA A 55 -5.38 -7.62 -3.30
N ASP A 56 -6.18 -8.54 -2.77
CA ASP A 56 -7.61 -8.65 -3.05
C ASP A 56 -8.40 -8.18 -1.82
N GLU A 57 -9.16 -7.10 -1.99
CA GLU A 57 -9.94 -6.43 -0.94
C GLU A 57 -9.17 -6.23 0.38
N PRO A 58 -7.94 -5.69 0.35
CA PRO A 58 -7.08 -5.66 1.54
C PRO A 58 -7.62 -4.81 2.69
N THR A 59 -8.62 -3.97 2.41
CA THR A 59 -9.25 -3.06 3.38
C THR A 59 -10.68 -3.43 3.73
N GLY A 60 -11.21 -4.55 3.22
CA GLY A 60 -12.62 -4.91 3.35
C GLY A 60 -13.09 -5.23 4.77
N ASN A 61 -12.20 -5.68 5.65
CA ASN A 61 -12.51 -6.11 7.02
C ASN A 61 -11.83 -5.27 8.10
N VAL A 62 -11.53 -4.02 7.81
CA VAL A 62 -10.86 -3.11 8.74
C VAL A 62 -11.59 -1.77 8.78
N ASP A 63 -11.44 -1.05 9.91
CA ASP A 63 -11.94 0.32 10.00
C ASP A 63 -11.19 1.29 9.07
N ASP A 64 -11.79 2.44 8.80
CA ASP A 64 -11.25 3.43 7.86
C ASP A 64 -9.84 3.91 8.23
N ARG A 65 -9.51 4.00 9.53
CA ARG A 65 -8.19 4.42 9.98
C ARG A 65 -7.13 3.40 9.59
N ILE A 66 -7.42 2.13 9.79
CA ILE A 66 -6.53 1.03 9.40
C ILE A 66 -6.47 0.90 7.88
N ALA A 67 -7.60 1.03 7.19
CA ALA A 67 -7.67 1.02 5.73
C ALA A 67 -6.72 2.06 5.10
N ILE A 68 -6.79 3.30 5.58
CA ILE A 68 -5.91 4.38 5.13
C ILE A 68 -4.45 4.06 5.41
N ARG A 69 -4.14 3.53 6.58
CA ARG A 69 -2.77 3.17 6.97
C ARG A 69 -2.21 2.06 6.08
N LEU A 70 -3.02 1.05 5.73
CA LEU A 70 -2.62 0.00 4.79
C LEU A 70 -2.34 0.54 3.38
N LEU A 71 -3.16 1.47 2.90
CA LEU A 71 -2.92 2.10 1.59
C LEU A 71 -1.62 2.91 1.58
N TYR A 72 -1.31 3.66 2.63
CA TYR A 72 -0.01 4.33 2.76
C TYR A 72 1.16 3.34 2.81
N LEU A 73 1.01 2.19 3.48
CA LEU A 73 2.02 1.13 3.44
C LEU A 73 2.27 0.66 2.01
N PHE A 74 1.21 0.46 1.21
CA PHE A 74 1.34 0.05 -0.19
C PHE A 74 2.00 1.14 -1.04
N GLU A 75 1.73 2.43 -0.79
CA GLU A 75 2.43 3.53 -1.45
C GLU A 75 3.92 3.55 -1.13
N GLU A 76 4.30 3.37 0.13
CA GLU A 76 5.71 3.31 0.54
C GLU A 76 6.43 2.12 -0.11
N LEU A 77 5.79 0.95 -0.17
CA LEU A 77 6.32 -0.22 -0.89
C LEU A 77 6.52 0.08 -2.38
N ASN A 78 5.58 0.77 -3.01
CA ASN A 78 5.68 1.15 -4.41
C ASN A 78 6.84 2.14 -4.64
N LYS A 79 7.03 3.13 -3.79
CA LYS A 79 8.18 4.04 -3.84
C LYS A 79 9.52 3.31 -3.71
N MET A 80 9.55 2.22 -2.97
CA MET A 80 10.74 1.37 -2.81
C MET A 80 10.95 0.36 -3.96
N GLY A 81 10.09 0.37 -4.98
CA GLY A 81 10.23 -0.44 -6.19
C GLY A 81 9.32 -1.66 -6.28
N THR A 82 8.44 -1.90 -5.31
CA THR A 82 7.43 -2.96 -5.41
C THR A 82 6.31 -2.52 -6.37
N THR A 83 5.99 -3.34 -7.35
CA THR A 83 4.75 -3.17 -8.12
C THR A 83 3.58 -3.63 -7.28
N VAL A 84 2.59 -2.76 -7.06
CA VAL A 84 1.41 -3.08 -6.24
C VAL A 84 0.17 -3.07 -7.11
N LEU A 85 -0.58 -4.17 -7.09
CA LEU A 85 -1.89 -4.30 -7.74
C LEU A 85 -2.96 -4.62 -6.68
N ILE A 86 -3.95 -3.74 -6.56
CA ILE A 86 -5.04 -3.87 -5.61
C ILE A 86 -6.35 -4.06 -6.35
N ALA A 87 -7.05 -5.15 -6.07
CA ALA A 87 -8.44 -5.33 -6.47
C ALA A 87 -9.35 -4.87 -5.33
N THR A 88 -10.26 -3.95 -5.61
CA THR A 88 -11.23 -3.46 -4.62
C THR A 88 -12.46 -2.88 -5.29
N HIS A 89 -13.60 -2.94 -4.61
CA HIS A 89 -14.83 -2.26 -4.99
C HIS A 89 -15.08 -1.00 -4.14
N ASN A 90 -14.18 -0.64 -3.23
CA ASN A 90 -14.31 0.55 -2.39
C ASN A 90 -13.88 1.80 -3.14
N GLU A 91 -14.82 2.40 -3.89
CA GLU A 91 -14.56 3.59 -4.69
C GLU A 91 -14.12 4.82 -3.88
N SER A 92 -14.56 4.95 -2.63
CA SER A 92 -14.21 6.10 -1.78
C SER A 92 -12.72 6.09 -1.43
N LEU A 93 -12.18 4.92 -1.11
CA LEU A 93 -10.74 4.75 -0.88
C LEU A 93 -9.94 4.94 -2.17
N VAL A 94 -10.43 4.38 -3.29
CA VAL A 94 -9.77 4.50 -4.59
C VAL A 94 -9.69 5.95 -5.05
N LYS A 95 -10.74 6.76 -4.82
CA LYS A 95 -10.74 8.19 -5.17
C LYS A 95 -9.79 9.04 -4.34
N ARG A 96 -9.44 8.59 -3.14
CA ARG A 96 -8.54 9.30 -2.23
C ARG A 96 -7.06 9.20 -2.65
N PHE A 97 -6.71 8.15 -3.37
CA PHE A 97 -5.34 7.87 -3.83
C PHE A 97 -5.28 7.98 -5.35
N ASP A 98 -4.44 8.88 -5.85
CA ASP A 98 -4.34 9.20 -7.28
C ASP A 98 -3.36 8.25 -7.99
N HIS A 99 -3.86 7.03 -8.26
CA HIS A 99 -3.11 5.99 -8.96
C HIS A 99 -3.82 5.54 -10.24
N PRO A 100 -3.09 4.99 -11.23
CA PRO A 100 -3.68 4.40 -12.43
C PRO A 100 -4.73 3.34 -12.07
N ARG A 101 -5.85 3.35 -12.77
CA ARG A 101 -6.98 2.45 -12.51
C ARG A 101 -7.28 1.57 -13.71
N LEU A 102 -7.59 0.33 -13.41
CA LEU A 102 -8.13 -0.62 -14.36
C LEU A 102 -9.57 -0.94 -13.93
N HIS A 103 -10.48 -0.94 -14.87
CA HIS A 103 -11.89 -1.31 -14.66
C HIS A 103 -12.15 -2.67 -15.28
N LEU A 104 -12.70 -3.57 -14.50
CA LEU A 104 -13.08 -4.91 -14.94
C LEU A 104 -14.60 -5.00 -15.02
N GLU A 105 -15.13 -5.15 -16.22
CA GLU A 105 -16.55 -5.32 -16.46
C GLU A 105 -16.78 -6.34 -17.58
N GLY A 106 -17.73 -7.29 -17.40
CA GLY A 106 -18.05 -8.30 -18.38
C GLY A 106 -16.84 -9.09 -18.89
N ALA A 107 -15.93 -9.47 -18.01
CA ALA A 107 -14.64 -10.14 -18.31
C ALA A 107 -13.71 -9.30 -19.23
N ARG A 108 -13.94 -8.01 -19.36
CA ARG A 108 -13.08 -7.07 -20.08
C ARG A 108 -12.39 -6.13 -19.12
N LEU A 109 -11.07 -5.97 -19.33
CA LEU A 109 -10.25 -5.03 -18.58
C LEU A 109 -10.04 -3.77 -19.43
N SER A 110 -10.37 -2.61 -18.88
CA SER A 110 -10.14 -1.32 -19.50
C SER A 110 -9.38 -0.38 -18.58
N ARG A 111 -8.56 0.49 -19.16
CA ARG A 111 -7.89 1.53 -18.39
C ARG A 111 -8.83 2.71 -18.21
N VAL A 112 -9.03 3.12 -16.95
CA VAL A 112 -9.75 4.36 -16.64
C VAL A 112 -8.80 5.53 -16.92
N GLN A 113 -9.17 6.41 -17.85
CA GLN A 113 -8.44 7.66 -18.05
C GLN A 113 -8.71 8.56 -16.85
N MET A 114 -7.68 8.79 -16.05
CA MET A 114 -7.73 9.82 -15.02
C MET A 114 -7.75 11.20 -15.70
N PRO A 115 -8.54 12.16 -15.23
CA PRO A 115 -8.33 13.53 -15.64
C PRO A 115 -6.89 13.88 -15.28
N SER A 116 -6.11 14.30 -16.27
CA SER A 116 -4.73 14.72 -16.07
C SER A 116 -4.71 15.76 -14.94
N ALA A 117 -4.15 15.44 -13.79
CA ALA A 117 -3.76 16.46 -12.84
C ALA A 117 -2.84 17.42 -13.59
N ALA A 118 -3.27 18.67 -13.75
CA ALA A 118 -2.46 19.68 -14.41
C ALA A 118 -1.05 19.62 -13.82
N ALA A 119 -0.06 19.32 -14.66
CA ALA A 119 1.33 19.29 -14.24
C ALA A 119 1.60 20.60 -13.48
N PRO A 120 2.21 20.57 -12.28
CA PRO A 120 2.56 21.81 -11.60
C PRO A 120 3.38 22.65 -12.55
N ALA A 121 2.93 23.88 -12.81
CA ALA A 121 3.62 24.82 -13.66
C ALA A 121 5.08 24.90 -13.19
N ARG A 122 6.02 24.54 -14.06
CA ARG A 122 7.44 24.76 -13.79
C ARG A 122 7.61 26.24 -13.46
N PRO A 123 8.20 26.59 -12.32
CA PRO A 123 8.53 27.99 -12.05
C PRO A 123 9.39 28.48 -13.21
N GLY A 124 8.87 29.49 -13.90
CA GLY A 124 9.54 30.08 -15.04
C GLY A 124 10.96 30.52 -14.65
N ASN A 125 11.92 30.07 -15.43
CA ASN A 125 13.28 30.54 -15.39
C ASN A 125 13.24 32.03 -15.79
N ALA A 126 13.17 32.90 -14.80
CA ALA A 126 13.39 34.32 -15.01
C ALA A 126 14.88 34.51 -15.33
N ALA A 127 15.19 34.42 -16.59
CA ALA A 127 16.51 34.81 -17.09
C ALA A 127 16.74 36.27 -16.72
N ALA A 128 17.65 36.50 -15.81
CA ALA A 128 18.21 37.82 -15.57
C ALA A 128 18.83 38.32 -16.87
N ARG A 129 18.30 39.42 -17.44
CA ARG A 129 18.99 40.17 -18.48
C ARG A 129 20.11 40.99 -17.81
N PRO A 130 21.33 40.88 -18.24
CA PRO A 130 22.37 41.85 -17.82
C PRO A 130 22.05 43.23 -18.44
N ALA A 131 22.25 44.21 -17.65
CA ALA A 131 22.18 45.60 -18.08
C ALA A 131 23.32 45.95 -19.05
#